data_baf20695392c402b6ba9072345e8cc83
#
_entry.id   baf20695392c402b6ba9072345e8cc83
#
_cell.length_a   1.000
_cell.length_b   1.000
_cell.length_c   1.000
_cell.angle_alpha   90.00
_cell.angle_beta   90.00
_cell.angle_gamma   90.00
#
_symmetry.space_group_name_H-M   'P 1'
#
loop_
_entity.id
_entity.type
_entity.pdbx_description
1 polymer ?
#
loop_
_entity_poly.entity_id
_entity_poly.type
_entity_poly.pdbx_seq_one_letter_code
_entity_poly.pdbx_strand_id
1 'polypeptide(L)'
;FVRSTIFCKLYKIYIMRTYFFSLLFLCMQNVFAQAPLAVETDSMSVENLFLQQMSHFPQEKLYLQIDRGIYMSGETLWFRAHLVDALMLKQANASRYVYVELVNPLGNLVERVKIRPDSLGCFYGHIPLGEDLPEGNYSLRAYTWFMQNIGEEYFPHKLIYISDPVSEAISPEISYSAENNDVHAEIHFLSKPDNRSVTPTQ
;
A
#
# COMPACT_ATOMS: atom_id res chain seq x y z
N PHE A 1 -27.00 -69.51 70.26
CA PHE A 1 -26.63 -69.82 68.86
C PHE A 1 -27.06 -68.74 67.86
N VAL A 2 -28.12 -67.96 68.12
CA VAL A 2 -28.66 -66.97 67.18
C VAL A 2 -27.83 -65.62 67.15
N ARG A 3 -27.15 -65.26 68.20
CA ARG A 3 -26.36 -63.95 68.29
C ARG A 3 -25.09 -64.01 67.46
N SER A 4 -24.45 -65.13 67.29
CA SER A 4 -23.18 -65.24 66.53
C SER A 4 -23.35 -65.11 65.01
N THR A 5 -24.48 -65.57 64.46
CA THR A 5 -24.76 -65.47 63.03
C THR A 5 -25.13 -64.09 62.58
N ILE A 6 -25.73 -63.21 63.44
CA ILE A 6 -26.08 -61.88 63.14
C ILE A 6 -24.79 -60.95 63.11
N PHE A 7 -23.88 -61.18 64.04
CA PHE A 7 -22.59 -60.43 64.07
C PHE A 7 -21.72 -60.76 62.83
N CYS A 8 -21.71 -62.04 62.39
CA CYS A 8 -20.95 -62.40 61.23
C CYS A 8 -21.53 -61.84 59.92
N LYS A 9 -22.85 -61.68 59.82
CA LYS A 9 -23.49 -61.02 58.69
C LYS A 9 -23.26 -59.53 58.69
N LEU A 10 -23.34 -58.87 59.83
CA LEU A 10 -23.09 -57.43 59.94
C LEU A 10 -21.61 -57.08 59.65
N TYR A 11 -20.69 -57.88 60.08
CA TYR A 11 -19.26 -57.72 59.79
C TYR A 11 -18.96 -57.88 58.29
N LYS A 12 -19.57 -58.85 57.60
CA LYS A 12 -19.44 -59.04 56.16
C LYS A 12 -20.00 -57.85 55.37
N ILE A 13 -21.13 -57.29 55.83
CA ILE A 13 -21.72 -56.11 55.19
C ILE A 13 -20.82 -54.89 55.39
N TYR A 14 -20.22 -54.74 56.57
CA TYR A 14 -19.31 -53.62 56.87
C TYR A 14 -18.02 -53.70 56.03
N ILE A 15 -17.43 -54.88 55.92
CA ILE A 15 -16.24 -55.11 55.07
C ILE A 15 -16.56 -54.89 53.59
N MET A 16 -17.70 -55.36 53.08
CA MET A 16 -18.11 -55.17 51.70
C MET A 16 -18.34 -53.68 51.39
N ARG A 17 -18.88 -52.93 52.34
CA ARG A 17 -19.13 -51.50 52.22
C ARG A 17 -17.81 -50.70 52.22
N THR A 18 -16.83 -51.08 53.05
CA THR A 18 -15.49 -50.41 53.08
C THR A 18 -14.71 -50.73 51.78
N TYR A 19 -14.74 -51.95 51.25
CA TYR A 19 -14.13 -52.25 49.97
C TYR A 19 -14.80 -51.53 48.81
N PHE A 20 -16.13 -51.39 48.82
CA PHE A 20 -16.86 -50.66 47.81
C PHE A 20 -16.50 -49.17 47.80
N PHE A 21 -16.40 -48.51 48.97
CA PHE A 21 -15.96 -47.15 49.08
C PHE A 21 -14.49 -46.94 48.68
N SER A 22 -13.61 -47.90 49.01
CA SER A 22 -12.21 -47.91 48.62
C SER A 22 -12.07 -48.05 47.09
N LEU A 23 -12.85 -48.90 46.47
CA LEU A 23 -12.88 -49.09 45.02
C LEU A 23 -13.41 -47.86 44.31
N LEU A 24 -14.44 -47.21 44.86
CA LEU A 24 -15.03 -45.99 44.32
C LEU A 24 -14.04 -44.85 44.42
N PHE A 25 -13.27 -44.76 45.50
CA PHE A 25 -12.21 -43.75 45.70
C PHE A 25 -11.04 -43.96 44.73
N LEU A 26 -10.67 -45.23 44.47
CA LEU A 26 -9.64 -45.54 43.47
C LEU A 26 -10.09 -45.17 42.04
N CYS A 27 -11.37 -45.38 41.70
CA CYS A 27 -11.93 -44.99 40.41
C CYS A 27 -11.99 -43.48 40.26
N MET A 28 -12.26 -42.71 41.33
CA MET A 28 -12.25 -41.27 41.29
C MET A 28 -10.87 -40.64 41.05
N GLN A 29 -9.81 -41.31 41.49
CA GLN A 29 -8.43 -40.81 41.25
C GLN A 29 -8.03 -40.90 39.79
N ASN A 30 -8.58 -41.83 39.02
CA ASN A 30 -8.31 -41.94 37.59
C ASN A 30 -9.03 -40.89 36.74
N VAL A 31 -10.06 -40.21 37.27
CA VAL A 31 -10.76 -39.13 36.55
C VAL A 31 -10.00 -37.82 36.64
N PHE A 32 -9.16 -37.62 37.67
CA PHE A 32 -8.35 -36.41 37.82
C PHE A 32 -6.94 -36.51 37.17
N ALA A 33 -6.57 -37.64 36.64
CA ALA A 33 -5.29 -37.84 35.93
C ALA A 33 -5.42 -37.66 34.41
N GLN A 34 -6.43 -36.95 33.94
CA GLN A 34 -6.34 -36.34 32.62
C GLN A 34 -5.35 -35.20 32.76
N ALA A 35 -4.10 -35.48 32.38
CA ALA A 35 -3.15 -34.43 32.06
C ALA A 35 -3.89 -33.41 31.19
N PRO A 36 -3.72 -32.10 31.45
CA PRO A 36 -4.21 -31.12 30.51
C PRO A 36 -3.65 -31.59 29.17
N LEU A 37 -4.55 -31.82 28.20
CA LEU A 37 -4.16 -31.86 26.82
C LEU A 37 -3.30 -30.61 26.67
N ALA A 38 -1.99 -30.82 26.56
CA ALA A 38 -1.15 -29.81 26.00
C ALA A 38 -1.82 -29.57 24.64
N VAL A 39 -2.63 -28.53 24.58
CA VAL A 39 -2.89 -27.85 23.34
C VAL A 39 -1.47 -27.47 22.95
N GLU A 40 -0.84 -28.27 22.10
CA GLU A 40 0.18 -27.78 21.22
C GLU A 40 -0.56 -26.64 20.50
N THR A 41 -0.50 -25.47 21.12
CA THR A 41 -0.57 -24.24 20.40
C THR A 41 0.65 -24.39 19.50
N ASP A 42 0.41 -24.97 18.34
CA ASP A 42 1.28 -24.79 17.20
C ASP A 42 1.32 -23.27 17.07
N SER A 43 2.18 -22.68 17.90
CA SER A 43 2.50 -21.26 17.84
C SER A 43 3.29 -21.10 16.55
N MET A 44 2.53 -21.17 15.43
CA MET A 44 3.07 -20.71 14.18
C MET A 44 3.69 -19.38 14.50
N SER A 45 5.01 -19.31 14.42
CA SER A 45 5.70 -18.06 14.72
C SER A 45 5.03 -16.98 13.88
N VAL A 46 4.94 -15.76 14.40
CA VAL A 46 4.36 -14.62 13.67
C VAL A 46 4.95 -14.52 12.26
N GLU A 47 6.21 -14.91 12.13
CA GLU A 47 6.93 -15.02 10.87
C GLU A 47 6.28 -16.03 9.90
N ASN A 48 5.95 -17.23 10.38
CA ASN A 48 5.30 -18.25 9.55
C ASN A 48 3.89 -17.84 9.14
N LEU A 49 3.13 -17.21 10.04
CA LEU A 49 1.82 -16.65 9.72
C LEU A 49 1.91 -15.56 8.67
N PHE A 50 2.91 -14.67 8.81
CA PHE A 50 3.18 -13.62 7.84
C PHE A 50 3.55 -14.20 6.47
N LEU A 51 4.50 -15.15 6.41
CA LEU A 51 4.89 -15.80 5.16
C LEU A 51 3.72 -16.54 4.50
N GLN A 52 2.88 -17.20 5.29
CA GLN A 52 1.67 -17.86 4.80
C GLN A 52 0.69 -16.84 4.22
N GLN A 53 0.43 -15.74 4.91
CA GLN A 53 -0.42 -14.67 4.41
C GLN A 53 0.11 -14.10 3.09
N MET A 54 1.41 -13.82 3.01
CA MET A 54 2.03 -13.29 1.81
C MET A 54 1.99 -14.27 0.63
N SER A 55 2.04 -15.59 0.89
CA SER A 55 1.92 -16.59 -0.16
C SER A 55 0.50 -16.70 -0.73
N HIS A 56 -0.53 -16.46 0.10
CA HIS A 56 -1.93 -16.46 -0.32
C HIS A 56 -2.35 -15.14 -0.98
N PHE A 57 -1.75 -14.03 -0.55
CA PHE A 57 -2.03 -12.69 -1.04
C PHE A 57 -0.72 -12.00 -1.48
N PRO A 58 -0.17 -12.43 -2.63
CA PRO A 58 1.07 -11.83 -3.13
C PRO A 58 0.85 -10.35 -3.39
N GLN A 59 1.70 -9.51 -2.80
CA GLN A 59 1.65 -8.07 -2.99
C GLN A 59 2.58 -7.68 -4.15
N GLU A 60 2.09 -6.78 -4.98
CA GLU A 60 2.86 -6.22 -6.07
C GLU A 60 3.44 -4.87 -5.67
N LYS A 61 4.66 -4.62 -6.10
CA LYS A 61 5.34 -3.34 -5.98
C LYS A 61 5.81 -2.89 -7.34
N LEU A 62 5.57 -1.64 -7.66
CA LEU A 62 5.90 -1.06 -8.94
C LEU A 62 6.91 0.07 -8.77
N TYR A 63 7.92 0.09 -9.62
CA TYR A 63 8.84 1.19 -9.74
C TYR A 63 8.70 1.82 -11.13
N LEU A 64 8.55 3.15 -11.18
CA LEU A 64 8.39 3.92 -12.40
C LEU A 64 9.65 4.72 -12.70
N GLN A 65 10.19 4.53 -13.89
CA GLN A 65 11.32 5.29 -14.42
C GLN A 65 10.84 6.12 -15.61
N ILE A 66 11.29 7.35 -15.70
CA ILE A 66 11.02 8.29 -16.79
C ILE A 66 12.33 8.72 -17.42
N ASP A 67 12.28 9.17 -18.65
CA ASP A 67 13.47 9.64 -19.40
C ASP A 67 13.94 11.02 -18.93
N ARG A 68 13.00 11.93 -18.59
CA ARG A 68 13.29 13.31 -18.16
C ARG A 68 12.31 13.74 -17.07
N GLY A 69 12.66 14.81 -16.36
CA GLY A 69 11.77 15.47 -15.38
C GLY A 69 11.11 16.74 -15.91
N ILE A 70 11.54 17.25 -17.07
CA ILE A 70 11.04 18.50 -17.70
C ILE A 70 10.73 18.21 -19.16
N TYR A 71 9.55 18.63 -19.60
CA TYR A 71 9.04 18.50 -20.96
C TYR A 71 8.45 19.80 -21.44
N MET A 72 8.36 19.95 -22.75
CA MET A 72 7.53 20.97 -23.38
C MET A 72 6.18 20.38 -23.76
N SER A 73 5.13 21.21 -23.79
CA SER A 73 3.86 20.82 -24.40
C SER A 73 4.11 20.40 -25.85
N GLY A 74 3.41 19.36 -26.31
CA GLY A 74 3.62 18.74 -27.63
C GLY A 74 4.73 17.66 -27.66
N GLU A 75 5.56 17.52 -26.62
CA GLU A 75 6.58 16.46 -26.55
C GLU A 75 5.98 15.11 -26.13
N THR A 76 6.79 14.09 -26.22
CA THR A 76 6.42 12.73 -25.78
C THR A 76 7.21 12.33 -24.52
N LEU A 77 6.49 11.95 -23.47
CA LEU A 77 7.05 11.41 -22.26
C LEU A 77 7.23 9.90 -22.42
N TRP A 78 8.46 9.43 -22.25
CA TRP A 78 8.77 8.01 -22.27
C TRP A 78 8.97 7.47 -20.86
N PHE A 79 8.44 6.28 -20.61
CA PHE A 79 8.56 5.66 -19.29
C PHE A 79 8.79 4.16 -19.37
N ARG A 80 9.31 3.63 -18.29
CA ARG A 80 9.46 2.20 -18.03
C ARG A 80 8.96 1.89 -16.64
N ALA A 81 8.16 0.83 -16.52
CA ALA A 81 7.65 0.35 -15.25
C ALA A 81 8.24 -1.03 -14.94
N HIS A 82 8.70 -1.21 -13.71
CA HIS A 82 9.22 -2.47 -13.20
C HIS A 82 8.27 -3.01 -12.15
N LEU A 83 7.62 -4.12 -12.46
CA LEU A 83 6.69 -4.80 -11.58
C LEU A 83 7.39 -5.95 -10.88
N VAL A 84 7.40 -5.93 -9.55
CA VAL A 84 8.03 -6.94 -8.71
C VAL A 84 7.09 -7.41 -7.62
N ASP A 85 7.31 -8.63 -7.15
CA ASP A 85 6.75 -9.10 -5.89
C ASP A 85 7.34 -8.27 -4.74
N ALA A 86 6.48 -7.76 -3.86
CA ALA A 86 6.90 -6.82 -2.81
C ALA A 86 7.80 -7.46 -1.75
N LEU A 87 7.67 -8.77 -1.53
CA LEU A 87 8.45 -9.51 -0.54
C LEU A 87 9.79 -9.99 -1.12
N MET A 88 9.73 -10.66 -2.27
CA MET A 88 10.90 -11.32 -2.85
C MET A 88 11.70 -10.39 -3.76
N LEU A 89 11.16 -9.24 -4.15
CA LEU A 89 11.71 -8.28 -5.10
C LEU A 89 12.09 -8.93 -6.45
N LYS A 90 11.44 -10.04 -6.78
CA LYS A 90 11.56 -10.71 -8.06
C LYS A 90 10.46 -10.24 -8.99
N GLN A 91 10.66 -10.41 -10.29
CA GLN A 91 9.66 -10.07 -11.28
C GLN A 91 8.31 -10.71 -10.94
N ALA A 92 7.28 -9.90 -10.83
CA ALA A 92 5.91 -10.37 -10.60
C ALA A 92 5.23 -10.66 -11.93
N ASN A 93 4.50 -11.79 -12.00
CA ASN A 93 3.77 -12.22 -13.18
C ASN A 93 2.25 -12.30 -12.94
N ALA A 94 1.78 -11.81 -11.78
CA ALA A 94 0.37 -11.88 -11.41
C ALA A 94 -0.48 -10.91 -12.24
N SER A 95 -0.06 -9.67 -12.39
CA SER A 95 -0.77 -8.67 -13.18
C SER A 95 -0.29 -8.64 -14.63
N ARG A 96 -1.25 -8.72 -15.55
CA ARG A 96 -1.00 -8.67 -17.00
C ARG A 96 -0.81 -7.26 -17.55
N TYR A 97 -1.25 -6.26 -16.80
CA TYR A 97 -1.31 -4.88 -17.25
C TYR A 97 -0.82 -3.95 -16.15
N VAL A 98 -0.09 -2.93 -16.57
CA VAL A 98 0.21 -1.75 -15.76
C VAL A 98 -0.55 -0.57 -16.36
N TYR A 99 -1.18 0.21 -15.52
CA TYR A 99 -1.81 1.48 -15.87
C TYR A 99 -0.86 2.61 -15.48
N VAL A 100 -0.68 3.56 -16.39
CA VAL A 100 0.12 4.76 -16.15
C VAL A 100 -0.75 5.96 -16.46
N GLU A 101 -0.81 6.89 -15.53
CA GLU A 101 -1.68 8.06 -15.59
C GLU A 101 -0.87 9.34 -15.42
N LEU A 102 -1.19 10.30 -16.27
CA LEU A 102 -0.75 11.67 -16.13
C LEU A 102 -1.87 12.47 -15.45
N VAL A 103 -1.53 13.11 -14.33
CA VAL A 103 -2.45 13.88 -13.50
C VAL A 103 -1.98 15.32 -13.46
N ASN A 104 -2.88 16.26 -13.68
CA ASN A 104 -2.57 17.69 -13.68
C ASN A 104 -2.42 18.25 -12.24
N PRO A 105 -1.95 19.52 -12.09
CA PRO A 105 -1.80 20.15 -10.77
C PRO A 105 -3.08 20.25 -9.95
N LEU A 106 -4.24 20.16 -10.57
CA LEU A 106 -5.56 20.19 -9.92
C LEU A 106 -6.04 18.80 -9.49
N GLY A 107 -5.24 17.74 -9.72
CA GLY A 107 -5.60 16.35 -9.39
C GLY A 107 -6.48 15.67 -10.43
N ASN A 108 -6.73 16.29 -11.58
CA ASN A 108 -7.53 15.69 -12.63
C ASN A 108 -6.68 14.80 -13.55
N LEU A 109 -7.28 13.68 -13.97
CA LEU A 109 -6.68 12.80 -14.95
C LEU A 109 -6.60 13.50 -16.31
N VAL A 110 -5.40 13.57 -16.88
CA VAL A 110 -5.16 14.10 -18.22
C VAL A 110 -5.16 12.97 -19.24
N GLU A 111 -4.34 11.95 -19.02
CA GLU A 111 -4.18 10.82 -19.94
C GLU A 111 -3.94 9.53 -19.15
N ARG A 112 -4.41 8.40 -19.68
CA ARG A 112 -4.20 7.07 -19.12
C ARG A 112 -3.80 6.10 -20.21
N VAL A 113 -2.68 5.44 -20.01
CA VAL A 113 -2.23 4.36 -20.88
C VAL A 113 -2.23 3.03 -20.14
N LYS A 114 -2.60 1.97 -20.86
CA LYS A 114 -2.61 0.60 -20.36
C LYS A 114 -1.57 -0.18 -21.15
N ILE A 115 -0.54 -0.66 -20.46
CA ILE A 115 0.60 -1.34 -21.08
C ILE A 115 0.64 -2.81 -20.70
N ARG A 116 1.15 -3.62 -21.62
CA ARG A 116 1.48 -5.04 -21.43
C ARG A 116 2.99 -5.21 -21.32
N PRO A 117 3.45 -6.27 -20.65
CA PRO A 117 4.86 -6.61 -20.67
C PRO A 117 5.26 -7.10 -22.06
N ASP A 118 6.51 -6.87 -22.40
CA ASP A 118 7.16 -7.49 -23.56
C ASP A 118 7.49 -8.97 -23.29
N SER A 119 8.22 -9.61 -24.23
CA SER A 119 8.66 -11.00 -24.09
C SER A 119 9.64 -11.24 -22.93
N LEU A 120 10.26 -10.19 -22.40
CA LEU A 120 11.17 -10.21 -21.25
C LEU A 120 10.47 -9.81 -19.94
N GLY A 121 9.15 -9.56 -19.99
CA GLY A 121 8.36 -9.13 -18.84
C GLY A 121 8.55 -7.66 -18.45
N CYS A 122 9.09 -6.82 -19.35
CA CYS A 122 9.29 -5.41 -19.12
C CYS A 122 8.09 -4.60 -19.62
N PHE A 123 7.65 -3.65 -18.82
CA PHE A 123 6.59 -2.71 -19.16
C PHE A 123 7.22 -1.39 -19.59
N TYR A 124 6.95 -0.95 -20.80
CA TYR A 124 7.39 0.35 -21.29
C TYR A 124 6.33 0.97 -22.18
N GLY A 125 6.35 2.28 -22.27
CA GLY A 125 5.37 3.02 -23.03
C GLY A 125 5.72 4.49 -23.13
N HIS A 126 4.79 5.23 -23.68
CA HIS A 126 4.89 6.67 -23.80
C HIS A 126 3.52 7.33 -23.67
N ILE A 127 3.53 8.60 -23.30
CA ILE A 127 2.37 9.47 -23.28
C ILE A 127 2.70 10.68 -24.16
N PRO A 128 1.95 10.92 -25.24
CA PRO A 128 2.03 12.17 -25.98
C PRO A 128 1.47 13.30 -25.10
N LEU A 129 2.23 14.34 -24.89
CA LEU A 129 1.77 15.54 -24.19
C LEU A 129 1.06 16.43 -25.20
N GLY A 130 -0.18 16.82 -24.90
CA GLY A 130 -0.93 17.75 -25.75
C GLY A 130 -0.23 19.09 -25.88
N GLU A 131 -0.38 19.74 -27.03
CA GLU A 131 0.14 21.09 -27.26
C GLU A 131 -0.57 22.17 -26.42
N ASP A 132 -1.78 21.83 -25.96
CA ASP A 132 -2.66 22.67 -25.15
C ASP A 132 -2.53 22.44 -23.64
N LEU A 133 -1.57 21.62 -23.20
CA LEU A 133 -1.34 21.37 -21.79
C LEU A 133 -0.78 22.61 -21.11
N PRO A 134 -1.46 23.14 -20.06
CA PRO A 134 -0.97 24.29 -19.32
C PRO A 134 0.37 24.01 -18.67
N GLU A 135 1.18 25.07 -18.55
CA GLU A 135 2.42 25.02 -17.79
C GLU A 135 2.16 24.65 -16.32
N GLY A 136 2.97 23.74 -15.77
CA GLY A 136 2.86 23.36 -14.37
C GLY A 136 3.50 22.03 -13.99
N ASN A 137 3.32 21.70 -12.71
CA ASN A 137 3.79 20.45 -12.14
C ASN A 137 2.73 19.37 -12.30
N TYR A 138 3.02 18.36 -13.09
CA TYR A 138 2.18 17.19 -13.30
C TYR A 138 2.72 16.01 -12.50
N SER A 139 1.85 15.07 -12.18
CA SER A 139 2.22 13.83 -11.53
C SER A 139 1.97 12.66 -12.47
N LEU A 140 3.01 11.88 -12.71
CA LEU A 140 2.89 10.59 -13.39
C LEU A 140 2.79 9.51 -12.32
N ARG A 141 1.68 8.77 -12.29
CA ARG A 141 1.47 7.65 -11.37
C ARG A 141 1.25 6.35 -12.13
N ALA A 142 1.63 5.24 -11.50
CA ALA A 142 1.46 3.93 -12.11
C ALA A 142 0.93 2.90 -11.10
N TYR A 143 0.12 1.96 -11.58
CA TYR A 143 -0.47 0.94 -10.73
C TYR A 143 -0.91 -0.29 -11.54
N THR A 144 -1.12 -1.39 -10.85
CA THR A 144 -1.83 -2.56 -11.37
C THR A 144 -3.26 -2.59 -10.81
N TRP A 145 -4.13 -3.36 -11.45
CA TRP A 145 -5.48 -3.56 -10.91
C TRP A 145 -5.45 -4.12 -9.48
N PHE A 146 -4.48 -4.98 -9.19
CA PHE A 146 -4.30 -5.55 -7.85
C PHE A 146 -3.92 -4.47 -6.81
N MET A 147 -3.04 -3.55 -7.17
CA MET A 147 -2.58 -2.47 -6.28
C MET A 147 -3.73 -1.53 -5.87
N GLN A 148 -4.77 -1.38 -6.69
CA GLN A 148 -5.96 -0.57 -6.34
C GLN A 148 -6.68 -1.07 -5.09
N ASN A 149 -6.59 -2.38 -4.79
CA ASN A 149 -7.20 -2.94 -3.60
C ASN A 149 -6.46 -2.56 -2.31
N ILE A 150 -5.19 -2.14 -2.43
CA ILE A 150 -4.34 -1.79 -1.29
C ILE A 150 -4.51 -0.31 -0.95
N GLY A 151 -4.57 0.55 -1.96
CA GLY A 151 -4.76 2.00 -1.82
C GLY A 151 -3.86 2.80 -2.75
N GLU A 152 -4.27 4.02 -3.07
CA GLU A 152 -3.53 4.89 -3.98
C GLU A 152 -2.19 5.37 -3.40
N GLU A 153 -2.01 5.35 -2.08
CA GLU A 153 -0.79 5.70 -1.36
C GLU A 153 0.39 4.78 -1.70
N TYR A 154 0.11 3.58 -2.20
CA TYR A 154 1.14 2.62 -2.64
C TYR A 154 1.56 2.80 -4.10
N PHE A 155 0.91 3.69 -4.84
CA PHE A 155 1.27 3.94 -6.23
C PHE A 155 2.57 4.73 -6.30
N PRO A 156 3.54 4.34 -7.13
CA PRO A 156 4.69 5.18 -7.39
C PRO A 156 4.27 6.44 -8.15
N HIS A 157 4.80 7.56 -7.70
CA HIS A 157 4.59 8.87 -8.31
C HIS A 157 5.91 9.45 -8.80
N LYS A 158 5.87 10.12 -9.95
CA LYS A 158 6.97 10.95 -10.47
C LYS A 158 6.44 12.32 -10.80
N LEU A 159 7.01 13.32 -10.18
CA LEU A 159 6.72 14.70 -10.54
C LEU A 159 7.49 15.06 -11.82
N ILE A 160 6.80 15.70 -12.73
CA ILE A 160 7.35 16.25 -13.97
C ILE A 160 6.87 17.68 -14.11
N TYR A 161 7.68 18.50 -14.73
CA TYR A 161 7.30 19.86 -15.08
C TYR A 161 7.04 19.93 -16.57
N ILE A 162 5.88 20.44 -16.95
CA ILE A 162 5.53 20.71 -18.35
C ILE A 162 5.60 22.23 -18.53
N SER A 163 6.42 22.68 -19.49
CA SER A 163 6.55 24.07 -19.89
C SER A 163 5.77 24.27 -21.18
N ASP A 164 5.02 25.35 -21.25
CA ASP A 164 4.37 25.79 -22.48
C ASP A 164 5.19 26.89 -23.13
N PRO A 165 5.87 26.65 -24.26
CA PRO A 165 6.70 27.64 -24.93
C PRO A 165 5.89 28.75 -25.57
N VAL A 166 4.59 28.57 -25.76
CA VAL A 166 3.66 29.54 -26.37
C VAL A 166 2.83 30.27 -25.31
N SER A 167 3.00 29.89 -24.04
CA SER A 167 2.24 30.47 -22.95
C SER A 167 2.44 32.00 -22.89
N GLU A 168 1.35 32.72 -22.95
CA GLU A 168 1.29 34.15 -22.63
C GLU A 168 1.39 34.40 -21.12
N ALA A 169 2.15 33.57 -20.41
CA ALA A 169 2.31 33.66 -18.97
C ALA A 169 2.91 35.05 -18.60
N ILE A 170 2.23 35.72 -17.69
CA ILE A 170 2.64 36.98 -17.13
C ILE A 170 3.63 36.72 -16.00
N SER A 171 4.81 37.36 -16.07
CA SER A 171 5.80 37.32 -14.99
C SER A 171 5.78 38.66 -14.25
N PRO A 172 5.52 38.70 -12.94
CA PRO A 172 5.65 39.93 -12.16
C PRO A 172 7.12 40.18 -11.86
N GLU A 173 7.58 41.39 -12.18
CA GLU A 173 8.85 41.93 -11.72
C GLU A 173 8.54 42.96 -10.61
N ILE A 174 9.07 42.73 -9.40
CA ILE A 174 8.77 43.53 -8.24
C ILE A 174 10.04 44.32 -7.88
N SER A 175 9.97 45.65 -7.93
CA SER A 175 11.01 46.53 -7.45
C SER A 175 10.55 47.23 -6.17
N TYR A 176 11.46 47.36 -5.22
CA TYR A 176 11.20 48.07 -3.97
C TYR A 176 12.03 49.34 -3.89
N SER A 177 11.39 50.43 -3.53
CA SER A 177 12.06 51.70 -3.22
C SER A 177 11.65 52.17 -1.82
N ALA A 178 12.59 52.72 -1.08
CA ALA A 178 12.32 53.31 0.23
C ALA A 178 12.48 54.81 0.15
N GLU A 179 11.44 55.56 0.46
CA GLU A 179 11.43 57.02 0.51
C GLU A 179 10.72 57.52 1.77
N ASN A 180 11.35 58.42 2.53
CA ASN A 180 10.77 59.04 3.74
C ASN A 180 10.23 58.06 4.81
N ASN A 181 10.88 56.94 5.02
CA ASN A 181 10.47 55.84 5.94
C ASN A 181 9.29 54.99 5.45
N ASP A 182 8.82 55.18 4.22
CA ASP A 182 7.82 54.33 3.56
C ASP A 182 8.49 53.46 2.51
N VAL A 183 7.96 52.23 2.36
CA VAL A 183 8.42 51.28 1.34
C VAL A 183 7.39 51.22 0.23
N HIS A 184 7.81 51.60 -0.96
CA HIS A 184 7.01 51.49 -2.18
C HIS A 184 7.39 50.22 -2.93
N ALA A 185 6.41 49.40 -3.27
CA ALA A 185 6.58 48.24 -4.16
C ALA A 185 5.95 48.59 -5.51
N GLU A 186 6.76 48.55 -6.56
CA GLU A 186 6.30 48.72 -7.94
C GLU A 186 6.29 47.33 -8.60
N ILE A 187 5.13 46.91 -9.13
CA ILE A 187 4.94 45.60 -9.74
C ILE A 187 4.75 45.83 -11.24
N HIS A 188 5.71 45.37 -12.02
CA HIS A 188 5.61 45.29 -13.46
C HIS A 188 5.24 43.91 -13.91
N PHE A 189 4.16 43.78 -14.70
CA PHE A 189 3.78 42.50 -15.32
C PHE A 189 4.42 42.43 -16.70
N LEU A 190 5.29 41.44 -16.89
CA LEU A 190 5.96 41.19 -18.16
C LEU A 190 5.33 39.96 -18.82
N SER A 191 5.00 40.05 -20.10
CA SER A 191 4.55 38.91 -20.90
C SER A 191 5.74 38.08 -21.33
N LYS A 192 5.68 36.76 -21.11
CA LYS A 192 6.55 35.79 -21.77
C LYS A 192 5.94 35.41 -23.14
N PRO A 193 6.71 35.26 -24.21
CA PRO A 193 8.18 35.21 -24.27
C PRO A 193 8.86 36.54 -24.55
N ASP A 194 8.11 37.62 -24.81
CA ASP A 194 8.65 38.85 -25.39
C ASP A 194 9.20 39.87 -24.37
N ASN A 195 9.06 39.59 -23.08
CA ASN A 195 9.45 40.50 -21.98
C ASN A 195 8.83 41.92 -22.09
N ARG A 196 7.65 42.00 -22.74
CA ARG A 196 6.92 43.25 -22.87
C ARG A 196 6.07 43.51 -21.64
N SER A 197 6.04 44.76 -21.18
CA SER A 197 5.15 45.17 -20.10
C SER A 197 3.69 45.04 -20.51
N VAL A 198 2.91 44.33 -19.69
CA VAL A 198 1.45 44.18 -19.89
C VAL A 198 0.76 45.21 -19.01
N THR A 199 0.05 46.13 -19.61
CA THR A 199 -0.81 47.08 -18.89
C THR A 199 -2.14 46.41 -18.62
N PRO A 200 -2.65 46.37 -17.35
CA PRO A 200 -3.97 45.86 -17.08
C PRO A 200 -5.00 46.71 -17.83
N THR A 201 -5.78 46.06 -18.68
CA THR A 201 -6.97 46.70 -19.29
C THR A 201 -8.06 46.77 -18.22
N GLN A 202 -8.54 48.00 -17.94
CA GLN A 202 -9.67 48.26 -17.05
C GLN A 202 -10.97 47.71 -17.62
#